data_23a02ac41a699562577e809d2eab5e8d
#
_entry.id   23a02ac41a699562577e809d2eab5e8d
#
_cell.length_a   1.000
_cell.length_b   1.000
_cell.length_c   1.000
_cell.angle_alpha   90.00
_cell.angle_beta   90.00
_cell.angle_gamma   90.00
#
_symmetry.space_group_name_H-M   'P 1'
#
loop_
_entity.id
_entity.type
_entity.pdbx_description
1 polymer ?
#
loop_
_entity_poly.entity_id
_entity_poly.type
_entity_poly.pdbx_seq_one_letter_code
_entity_poly.pdbx_strand_id
1 'polypeptide(L)'
;MRKLTETLIKNAAQAVYGSEVLPLGEKGSTERTLTDVSGEWRAVSVCEALSRALGRDISSETDFETLLELAHEHQIHVRDDMGAGAILEELYGELVEANTVFPTFYTDFPVETSPLAGAHRTKPHLVERWDLVINGMEMGTAYSEMTDALEQRRRLTEQSLKAAAGDPEAMQIDEDFLYALETGLVPTGGLGIGIDRLAMLMAQTQIRGVLS
;
A
#
# COMPACT_ATOMS: atom_id res chain seq x y z
N MET A 1 8.17 0.18 -12.18
CA MET A 1 6.87 -0.42 -11.86
C MET A 1 5.70 0.55 -12.02
N ARG A 2 5.65 1.74 -11.39
CA ARG A 2 4.51 2.69 -11.50
C ARG A 2 4.04 2.93 -12.93
N LYS A 3 4.94 3.32 -13.84
CA LYS A 3 4.59 3.56 -15.26
C LYS A 3 4.04 2.31 -15.97
N LEU A 4 4.57 1.13 -15.63
CA LEU A 4 4.06 -0.14 -16.17
C LEU A 4 2.62 -0.39 -15.70
N THR A 5 2.34 -0.21 -14.41
CA THR A 5 1.01 -0.41 -13.82
C THR A 5 0.00 0.59 -14.36
N GLU A 6 0.37 1.87 -14.43
CA GLU A 6 -0.45 2.92 -15.05
C GLU A 6 -0.82 2.56 -16.49
N THR A 7 0.18 2.18 -17.30
CA THR A 7 -0.05 1.78 -18.69
C THR A 7 -0.94 0.54 -18.80
N LEU A 8 -0.76 -0.46 -17.94
CA LEU A 8 -1.56 -1.68 -17.92
C LEU A 8 -3.03 -1.35 -17.65
N ILE A 9 -3.33 -0.54 -16.64
CA ILE A 9 -4.71 -0.20 -16.28
C ILE A 9 -5.35 0.71 -17.33
N LYS A 10 -4.62 1.67 -17.88
CA LYS A 10 -5.10 2.49 -19.00
C LYS A 10 -5.41 1.67 -20.24
N ASN A 11 -4.58 0.69 -20.58
CA ASN A 11 -4.84 -0.23 -21.69
C ASN A 11 -6.09 -1.10 -21.44
N ALA A 12 -6.29 -1.55 -20.19
CA ALA A 12 -7.51 -2.26 -19.82
C ALA A 12 -8.75 -1.36 -19.97
N ALA A 13 -8.69 -0.11 -19.50
CA ALA A 13 -9.75 0.88 -19.67
C ALA A 13 -10.04 1.15 -21.17
N GLN A 14 -9.00 1.32 -21.97
CA GLN A 14 -9.12 1.49 -23.42
C GLN A 14 -9.80 0.29 -24.08
N ALA A 15 -9.49 -0.93 -23.62
CA ALA A 15 -10.11 -2.15 -24.17
C ALA A 15 -11.59 -2.27 -23.79
N VAL A 16 -11.96 -1.86 -22.58
CA VAL A 16 -13.32 -1.98 -22.05
C VAL A 16 -14.22 -0.82 -22.51
N TYR A 17 -13.72 0.41 -22.45
CA TYR A 17 -14.51 1.64 -22.65
C TYR A 17 -14.22 2.36 -23.97
N GLY A 18 -13.21 1.93 -24.73
CA GLY A 18 -12.77 2.60 -25.95
C GLY A 18 -11.96 3.89 -25.74
N SER A 19 -11.64 4.21 -24.48
CA SER A 19 -10.85 5.38 -24.08
C SER A 19 -10.21 5.17 -22.71
N GLU A 20 -9.21 5.99 -22.34
CA GLU A 20 -8.56 5.94 -21.03
C GLU A 20 -9.43 6.61 -19.95
N VAL A 21 -10.57 5.99 -19.63
CA VAL A 21 -11.51 6.44 -18.61
C VAL A 21 -11.71 5.35 -17.55
N LEU A 22 -11.96 5.75 -16.31
CA LEU A 22 -12.31 4.84 -15.22
C LEU A 22 -13.63 5.29 -14.56
N PRO A 23 -14.45 4.35 -14.06
CA PRO A 23 -15.67 4.65 -13.30
C PRO A 23 -15.28 5.08 -11.88
N LEU A 24 -15.12 6.39 -11.69
CA LEU A 24 -14.75 6.97 -10.40
C LEU A 24 -15.96 7.55 -9.68
N GLY A 25 -15.93 7.53 -8.34
CA GLY A 25 -16.97 8.10 -7.49
C GLY A 25 -16.53 8.17 -6.03
N GLU A 26 -17.16 9.05 -5.27
CA GLU A 26 -16.84 9.27 -3.86
C GLU A 26 -17.12 8.04 -2.99
N LYS A 27 -16.43 7.97 -1.84
CA LYS A 27 -16.63 6.92 -0.81
C LYS A 27 -18.11 6.84 -0.43
N GLY A 28 -18.64 5.62 -0.45
CA GLY A 28 -20.04 5.36 -0.09
C GLY A 28 -21.09 5.71 -1.17
N SER A 29 -20.70 6.37 -2.26
CA SER A 29 -21.58 6.57 -3.41
C SER A 29 -21.72 5.30 -4.24
N THR A 30 -22.93 5.02 -4.71
CA THR A 30 -23.18 4.00 -5.74
C THR A 30 -23.04 4.56 -7.16
N GLU A 31 -23.03 5.88 -7.28
CA GLU A 31 -22.87 6.55 -8.56
C GLU A 31 -21.39 6.59 -8.94
N ARG A 32 -21.12 6.18 -10.17
CA ARG A 32 -19.78 6.22 -10.78
C ARG A 32 -19.85 6.98 -12.09
N THR A 33 -18.87 7.86 -12.30
CA THR A 33 -18.76 8.62 -13.55
C THR A 33 -17.52 8.15 -14.30
N LEU A 34 -17.64 7.90 -15.60
CA LEU A 34 -16.48 7.62 -16.45
C LEU A 34 -15.62 8.89 -16.52
N THR A 35 -14.50 8.85 -15.84
CA THR A 35 -13.60 9.98 -15.65
C THR A 35 -12.33 9.76 -16.46
N ASP A 36 -11.88 10.78 -17.19
CA ASP A 36 -10.62 10.74 -17.92
C ASP A 36 -9.43 10.59 -16.98
N VAL A 37 -8.62 9.56 -17.23
CA VAL A 37 -7.42 9.22 -16.47
C VAL A 37 -6.18 9.15 -17.35
N SER A 38 -6.25 9.72 -18.58
CA SER A 38 -5.16 9.72 -19.56
C SER A 38 -3.91 10.50 -19.12
N GLY A 39 -4.08 11.49 -18.22
CA GLY A 39 -2.98 12.22 -17.60
C GLY A 39 -2.06 11.36 -16.75
N GLU A 40 -0.90 11.88 -16.36
CA GLU A 40 0.02 11.21 -15.44
C GLU A 40 -0.59 11.10 -14.04
N TRP A 41 -0.52 9.90 -13.45
CA TRP A 41 -1.05 9.66 -12.12
C TRP A 41 -0.10 10.16 -11.03
N ARG A 42 -0.68 10.73 -10.00
CA ARG A 42 0.08 11.32 -8.89
C ARG A 42 0.86 10.24 -8.13
N ALA A 43 2.02 10.65 -7.61
CA ALA A 43 2.75 9.90 -6.60
C ALA A 43 2.98 10.83 -5.40
N VAL A 44 2.55 10.39 -4.23
CA VAL A 44 2.58 11.16 -2.97
C VAL A 44 3.10 10.24 -1.88
N SER A 45 3.98 10.70 -1.01
CA SER A 45 4.39 9.87 0.12
C SER A 45 3.26 9.75 1.16
N VAL A 46 3.22 8.61 1.87
CA VAL A 46 2.24 8.37 2.93
C VAL A 46 2.26 9.50 3.96
N CYS A 47 3.44 9.91 4.41
CA CYS A 47 3.58 11.01 5.37
C CYS A 47 3.06 12.35 4.82
N GLU A 48 3.35 12.68 3.56
CA GLU A 48 2.84 13.91 2.94
C GLU A 48 1.31 13.88 2.81
N ALA A 49 0.75 12.73 2.44
CA ALA A 49 -0.69 12.57 2.34
C ALA A 49 -1.39 12.70 3.71
N LEU A 50 -0.83 12.08 4.74
CA LEU A 50 -1.30 12.22 6.12
C LEU A 50 -1.18 13.65 6.63
N SER A 51 -0.05 14.32 6.36
CA SER A 51 0.13 15.73 6.77
C SER A 51 -0.97 16.61 6.18
N ARG A 52 -1.36 16.38 4.92
CA ARG A 52 -2.45 17.12 4.29
C ARG A 52 -3.81 16.79 4.90
N ALA A 53 -4.08 15.51 5.17
CA ALA A 53 -5.35 15.06 5.74
C ALA A 53 -5.55 15.58 7.17
N LEU A 54 -4.49 15.59 7.98
CA LEU A 54 -4.51 15.98 9.38
C LEU A 54 -4.28 17.48 9.61
N GLY A 55 -3.77 18.22 8.60
CA GLY A 55 -3.34 19.61 8.76
C GLY A 55 -2.17 19.78 9.74
N ARG A 56 -1.39 18.74 9.96
CA ARG A 56 -0.21 18.68 10.85
C ARG A 56 0.96 18.07 10.12
N ASP A 57 2.18 18.41 10.48
CA ASP A 57 3.38 17.83 9.88
C ASP A 57 3.62 16.42 10.43
N ILE A 58 3.55 15.43 9.56
CA ILE A 58 3.76 14.02 9.85
C ILE A 58 4.98 13.53 9.06
N SER A 59 5.87 12.85 9.73
CA SER A 59 7.08 12.29 9.14
C SER A 59 7.33 10.85 9.62
N SER A 60 8.31 10.18 9.03
CA SER A 60 8.77 8.85 9.50
C SER A 60 9.40 8.86 10.89
N GLU A 61 9.64 10.05 11.45
CA GLU A 61 10.22 10.28 12.79
C GLU A 61 9.17 10.77 13.80
N THR A 62 7.90 10.87 13.39
CA THR A 62 6.80 11.21 14.31
C THR A 62 6.72 10.13 15.39
N ASP A 63 6.76 10.55 16.65
CA ASP A 63 6.81 9.64 17.79
C ASP A 63 5.51 8.87 17.99
N PHE A 64 5.62 7.74 18.70
CA PHE A 64 4.52 6.82 18.96
C PHE A 64 3.35 7.50 19.69
N GLU A 65 3.64 8.30 20.69
CA GLU A 65 2.63 8.98 21.52
C GLU A 65 1.81 9.95 20.66
N THR A 66 2.46 10.74 19.82
CA THR A 66 1.79 11.65 18.88
C THR A 66 0.88 10.90 17.90
N LEU A 67 1.35 9.78 17.32
CA LEU A 67 0.55 8.98 16.40
C LEU A 67 -0.63 8.31 17.12
N LEU A 68 -0.44 7.84 18.34
CA LEU A 68 -1.49 7.25 19.17
C LEU A 68 -2.58 8.29 19.53
N GLU A 69 -2.18 9.51 19.91
CA GLU A 69 -3.12 10.62 20.17
C GLU A 69 -3.94 10.93 18.91
N LEU A 70 -3.32 11.01 17.74
CA LEU A 70 -3.99 11.24 16.46
C LEU A 70 -4.98 10.13 16.13
N ALA A 71 -4.61 8.87 16.34
CA ALA A 71 -5.51 7.75 16.13
C ALA A 71 -6.74 7.85 17.05
N HIS A 72 -6.56 8.20 18.32
CA HIS A 72 -7.67 8.40 19.26
C HIS A 72 -8.54 9.62 18.86
N GLU A 73 -7.95 10.74 18.46
CA GLU A 73 -8.70 11.94 17.98
C GLU A 73 -9.63 11.56 16.81
N HIS A 74 -9.18 10.67 15.94
CA HIS A 74 -9.94 10.22 14.76
C HIS A 74 -10.74 8.92 14.98
N GLN A 75 -10.81 8.41 16.22
CA GLN A 75 -11.54 7.19 16.60
C GLN A 75 -11.06 5.95 15.85
N ILE A 76 -9.79 5.91 15.49
CA ILE A 76 -9.14 4.78 14.82
C ILE A 76 -8.69 3.79 15.91
N HIS A 77 -9.02 2.52 15.70
CA HIS A 77 -8.67 1.47 16.66
C HIS A 77 -7.19 1.11 16.56
N VAL A 78 -6.48 1.20 17.67
CA VAL A 78 -5.09 0.79 17.79
C VAL A 78 -5.01 -0.42 18.71
N ARG A 79 -4.37 -1.50 18.25
CA ARG A 79 -4.09 -2.69 19.07
C ARG A 79 -2.86 -2.43 19.96
N ASP A 80 -2.78 -3.11 21.09
CA ASP A 80 -1.68 -2.96 22.07
C ASP A 80 -0.30 -3.40 21.52
N ASP A 81 -0.28 -4.19 20.44
CA ASP A 81 0.92 -4.73 19.82
C ASP A 81 1.46 -3.89 18.65
N MET A 82 0.76 -2.81 18.28
CA MET A 82 1.16 -1.93 17.20
C MET A 82 2.30 -1.00 17.61
N GLY A 83 3.31 -0.88 16.74
CA GLY A 83 4.33 0.16 16.84
C GLY A 83 3.94 1.42 16.06
N ALA A 84 4.82 2.41 16.07
CA ALA A 84 4.59 3.70 15.42
C ALA A 84 4.30 3.57 13.91
N GLY A 85 5.04 2.67 13.21
CA GLY A 85 4.83 2.43 11.79
C GLY A 85 3.46 1.84 11.48
N ALA A 86 2.98 0.91 12.31
CA ALA A 86 1.66 0.29 12.15
C ALA A 86 0.55 1.31 12.41
N ILE A 87 0.66 2.15 13.44
CA ILE A 87 -0.32 3.22 13.71
C ILE A 87 -0.36 4.23 12.56
N LEU A 88 0.80 4.60 12.02
CA LEU A 88 0.89 5.49 10.87
C LEU A 88 0.17 4.91 9.65
N GLU A 89 0.30 3.60 9.40
CA GLU A 89 -0.37 2.92 8.28
C GLU A 89 -1.88 2.80 8.51
N GLU A 90 -2.36 2.57 9.74
CA GLU A 90 -3.79 2.63 10.08
C GLU A 90 -4.38 4.02 9.86
N LEU A 91 -3.70 5.07 10.32
CA LEU A 91 -4.09 6.45 10.05
C LEU A 91 -4.19 6.71 8.54
N TYR A 92 -3.21 6.23 7.77
CA TYR A 92 -3.21 6.34 6.31
C TYR A 92 -4.41 5.59 5.70
N GLY A 93 -4.67 4.37 6.09
CA GLY A 93 -5.80 3.56 5.59
C GLY A 93 -7.14 4.27 5.74
N GLU A 94 -7.42 4.76 6.94
CA GLU A 94 -8.70 5.37 7.26
C GLU A 94 -8.86 6.81 6.73
N LEU A 95 -7.83 7.63 6.83
CA LEU A 95 -7.93 9.05 6.52
C LEU A 95 -7.58 9.39 5.06
N VAL A 96 -6.74 8.58 4.42
CA VAL A 96 -6.21 8.86 3.08
C VAL A 96 -6.69 7.83 2.06
N GLU A 97 -6.32 6.56 2.23
CA GLU A 97 -6.64 5.50 1.28
C GLU A 97 -8.14 5.42 1.03
N ALA A 98 -8.92 5.25 2.09
CA ALA A 98 -10.38 5.10 2.03
C ALA A 98 -11.10 6.29 1.36
N ASN A 99 -10.48 7.46 1.30
CA ASN A 99 -11.02 8.69 0.71
C ASN A 99 -10.40 9.04 -0.66
N THR A 100 -9.50 8.22 -1.16
CA THR A 100 -8.84 8.42 -2.46
C THR A 100 -9.77 8.01 -3.60
N VAL A 101 -10.19 8.96 -4.42
CA VAL A 101 -11.03 8.69 -5.59
C VAL A 101 -10.20 8.48 -6.86
N PHE A 102 -9.32 9.42 -7.17
CA PHE A 102 -8.53 9.41 -8.39
C PHE A 102 -7.29 8.51 -8.26
N PRO A 103 -6.86 7.80 -9.32
CA PRO A 103 -5.68 6.95 -9.28
C PRO A 103 -4.46 7.67 -8.68
N THR A 104 -3.98 7.17 -7.55
CA THR A 104 -2.87 7.78 -6.82
C THR A 104 -1.91 6.69 -6.32
N PHE A 105 -0.62 6.87 -6.59
CA PHE A 105 0.43 6.05 -6.02
C PHE A 105 0.86 6.64 -4.67
N TYR A 106 0.67 5.90 -3.60
CA TYR A 106 1.21 6.26 -2.30
C TYR A 106 2.56 5.58 -2.11
N THR A 107 3.57 6.31 -1.67
CA THR A 107 4.97 5.86 -1.61
C THR A 107 5.55 5.99 -0.22
N ASP A 108 6.71 5.38 -0.01
CA ASP A 108 7.51 5.58 1.19
C ASP A 108 6.82 5.10 2.46
N PHE A 109 6.48 3.81 2.49
CA PHE A 109 5.86 3.15 3.64
C PHE A 109 6.86 2.87 4.77
N PRO A 110 6.38 2.69 6.02
CA PRO A 110 7.24 2.30 7.14
C PRO A 110 7.89 0.93 6.92
N VAL A 111 9.15 0.79 7.37
CA VAL A 111 9.87 -0.48 7.35
C VAL A 111 9.21 -1.54 8.24
N GLU A 112 8.56 -1.11 9.32
CA GLU A 112 7.92 -1.97 10.30
C GLU A 112 6.80 -2.83 9.72
N THR A 113 6.04 -2.27 8.77
CA THR A 113 4.88 -2.91 8.12
C THR A 113 5.20 -3.47 6.73
N SER A 114 6.46 -3.38 6.30
CA SER A 114 6.88 -3.78 4.96
C SER A 114 8.14 -4.68 5.02
N PRO A 115 8.04 -5.88 5.63
CA PRO A 115 9.21 -6.72 5.94
C PRO A 115 9.95 -7.23 4.70
N LEU A 116 9.29 -7.35 3.55
CA LEU A 116 9.88 -7.88 2.31
C LEU A 116 10.47 -6.79 1.39
N ALA A 117 10.14 -5.52 1.66
CA ALA A 117 10.56 -4.42 0.81
C ALA A 117 11.98 -3.95 1.13
N GLY A 118 12.73 -3.59 0.10
CA GLY A 118 14.06 -2.99 0.23
C GLY A 118 14.02 -1.66 1.00
N ALA A 119 15.03 -1.42 1.84
CA ALA A 119 15.16 -0.16 2.57
C ALA A 119 15.23 1.02 1.60
N HIS A 120 14.59 2.14 1.97
CA HIS A 120 14.67 3.36 1.17
C HIS A 120 16.09 3.90 1.14
N ARG A 121 16.61 4.26 -0.05
CA ARG A 121 18.02 4.63 -0.28
C ARG A 121 18.47 5.87 0.48
N THR A 122 17.55 6.79 0.78
CA THR A 122 17.89 8.10 1.36
C THR A 122 17.04 8.48 2.56
N LYS A 123 15.97 7.75 2.86
CA LYS A 123 15.06 8.05 3.97
C LYS A 123 15.09 6.91 4.99
N PRO A 124 15.71 7.11 6.17
CA PRO A 124 15.69 6.12 7.24
C PRO A 124 14.26 5.73 7.63
N HIS A 125 14.09 4.53 8.16
CA HIS A 125 12.81 3.98 8.65
C HIS A 125 11.72 3.78 7.59
N LEU A 126 11.99 4.08 6.31
CA LEU A 126 11.08 3.86 5.18
C LEU A 126 11.61 2.77 4.25
N VAL A 127 10.71 2.25 3.42
CA VAL A 127 11.02 1.29 2.34
C VAL A 127 10.67 1.87 0.98
N GLU A 128 11.28 1.33 -0.08
CA GLU A 128 10.93 1.62 -1.47
C GLU A 128 9.69 0.79 -1.89
N ARG A 129 8.54 1.11 -1.32
CA ARG A 129 7.22 0.54 -1.62
C ARG A 129 6.30 1.63 -2.14
N TRP A 130 5.39 1.25 -3.00
CA TRP A 130 4.20 2.05 -3.31
C TRP A 130 2.97 1.16 -3.44
N ASP A 131 1.83 1.74 -3.08
CA ASP A 131 0.51 1.16 -3.30
C ASP A 131 -0.28 2.08 -4.24
N LEU A 132 -0.98 1.48 -5.21
CA LEU A 132 -1.89 2.21 -6.10
C LEU A 132 -3.30 2.12 -5.55
N VAL A 133 -3.88 3.27 -5.27
CA VAL A 133 -5.26 3.36 -4.77
C VAL A 133 -6.17 4.03 -5.80
N ILE A 134 -7.35 3.43 -6.03
CA ILE A 134 -8.42 3.95 -6.89
C ILE A 134 -9.75 3.70 -6.20
N ASN A 135 -10.61 4.71 -6.07
CA ASN A 135 -11.92 4.60 -5.41
C ASN A 135 -11.86 4.03 -3.98
N GLY A 136 -10.85 4.42 -3.20
CA GLY A 136 -10.66 3.95 -1.83
C GLY A 136 -10.25 2.48 -1.73
N MET A 137 -9.69 1.92 -2.79
CA MET A 137 -9.30 0.52 -2.86
C MET A 137 -7.89 0.39 -3.43
N GLU A 138 -7.02 -0.30 -2.71
CA GLU A 138 -5.71 -0.70 -3.21
C GLU A 138 -5.87 -1.62 -4.42
N MET A 139 -5.35 -1.21 -5.56
CA MET A 139 -5.37 -1.96 -6.82
C MET A 139 -4.14 -2.84 -7.00
N GLY A 140 -3.06 -2.49 -6.36
CA GLY A 140 -1.81 -3.22 -6.41
C GLY A 140 -0.71 -2.53 -5.64
N THR A 141 0.30 -3.30 -5.31
CA THR A 141 1.50 -2.88 -4.59
C THR A 141 2.76 -3.26 -5.37
N ALA A 142 3.80 -2.49 -5.21
CA ALA A 142 5.13 -2.87 -5.70
C ALA A 142 6.23 -2.26 -4.84
N TYR A 143 7.36 -2.91 -4.83
CA TYR A 143 8.53 -2.45 -4.09
C TYR A 143 9.83 -2.88 -4.76
N SER A 144 10.92 -2.24 -4.37
CA SER A 144 12.24 -2.81 -4.58
C SER A 144 12.36 -4.02 -3.67
N GLU A 145 12.67 -5.19 -4.23
CA GLU A 145 12.79 -6.41 -3.44
C GLU A 145 13.96 -6.31 -2.46
N MET A 146 13.80 -6.89 -1.27
CA MET A 146 14.90 -7.06 -0.32
C MET A 146 15.89 -8.06 -0.89
N THR A 147 17.14 -7.65 -1.07
CA THR A 147 18.21 -8.51 -1.62
C THR A 147 19.23 -8.94 -0.57
N ASP A 148 19.17 -8.38 0.63
CA ASP A 148 20.03 -8.73 1.75
C ASP A 148 19.37 -9.85 2.59
N ALA A 149 19.89 -11.07 2.47
CA ALA A 149 19.34 -12.24 3.16
C ALA A 149 19.48 -12.15 4.69
N LEU A 150 20.52 -11.47 5.22
CA LEU A 150 20.68 -11.31 6.67
C LEU A 150 19.63 -10.35 7.22
N GLU A 151 19.42 -9.22 6.56
CA GLU A 151 18.39 -8.27 6.94
C GLU A 151 16.99 -8.87 6.76
N GLN A 152 16.75 -9.64 5.70
CA GLN A 152 15.49 -10.34 5.48
C GLN A 152 15.20 -11.32 6.62
N ARG A 153 16.17 -12.13 7.02
CA ARG A 153 16.05 -13.06 8.15
C ARG A 153 15.72 -12.32 9.44
N ARG A 154 16.40 -11.21 9.71
CA ARG A 154 16.16 -10.37 10.89
C ARG A 154 14.71 -9.90 10.92
N ARG A 155 14.20 -9.34 9.81
CA ARG A 155 12.81 -8.84 9.72
C ARG A 155 11.77 -9.95 9.84
N LEU A 156 11.98 -11.08 9.18
CA LEU A 156 11.06 -12.23 9.30
C LEU A 156 11.08 -12.83 10.71
N THR A 157 12.22 -12.78 11.41
CA THR A 157 12.28 -13.18 12.82
C THR A 157 11.43 -12.26 13.69
N GLU A 158 11.51 -10.95 13.51
CA GLU A 158 10.67 -9.97 14.21
C GLU A 158 9.19 -10.17 13.91
N GLN A 159 8.83 -10.41 12.64
CA GLN A 159 7.46 -10.74 12.24
C GLN A 159 6.96 -12.04 12.91
N SER A 160 7.79 -13.07 12.92
CA SER A 160 7.42 -14.35 13.57
C SER A 160 7.18 -14.22 15.07
N LEU A 161 7.89 -13.33 15.76
CA LEU A 161 7.64 -13.00 17.16
C LEU A 161 6.30 -12.27 17.35
N LYS A 162 5.95 -11.34 16.46
CA LYS A 162 4.63 -10.68 16.45
C LYS A 162 3.51 -11.72 16.20
N ALA A 163 3.68 -12.62 15.23
CA ALA A 163 2.73 -13.70 14.95
C ALA A 163 2.53 -14.60 16.18
N ALA A 164 3.61 -14.96 16.88
CA ALA A 164 3.54 -15.75 18.11
C ALA A 164 2.85 -15.00 19.28
N ALA A 165 2.90 -13.67 19.27
CA ALA A 165 2.19 -12.82 20.22
C ALA A 165 0.70 -12.60 19.85
N GLY A 166 0.25 -13.09 18.68
CA GLY A 166 -1.17 -13.08 18.28
C GLY A 166 -1.52 -12.10 17.16
N ASP A 167 -0.53 -11.45 16.53
CA ASP A 167 -0.78 -10.62 15.36
C ASP A 167 -1.14 -11.51 14.15
N PRO A 168 -2.40 -11.44 13.64
CA PRO A 168 -2.86 -12.30 12.55
C PRO A 168 -2.27 -11.94 11.19
N GLU A 169 -1.70 -10.76 11.05
CA GLU A 169 -1.13 -10.26 9.79
C GLU A 169 0.39 -10.49 9.71
N ALA A 170 1.01 -10.82 10.85
CA ALA A 170 2.45 -11.01 10.92
C ALA A 170 2.89 -12.31 10.24
N MET A 171 4.00 -12.22 9.52
CA MET A 171 4.55 -13.34 8.74
C MET A 171 5.32 -14.32 9.62
N GLN A 172 5.26 -15.60 9.28
CA GLN A 172 6.16 -16.61 9.82
C GLN A 172 7.46 -16.69 9.01
N ILE A 173 8.52 -17.22 9.64
CA ILE A 173 9.78 -17.47 8.93
C ILE A 173 9.56 -18.55 7.88
N ASP A 174 10.01 -18.25 6.65
CA ASP A 174 10.09 -19.18 5.54
C ASP A 174 11.57 -19.46 5.25
N GLU A 175 12.05 -20.61 5.70
CA GLU A 175 13.45 -21.01 5.56
C GLU A 175 13.79 -21.34 4.10
N ASP A 176 12.86 -21.85 3.30
CA ASP A 176 13.09 -22.14 1.88
C ASP A 176 13.25 -20.84 1.08
N PHE A 177 12.43 -19.83 1.41
CA PHE A 177 12.57 -18.50 0.81
C PHE A 177 13.93 -17.86 1.20
N LEU A 178 14.32 -17.91 2.48
CA LEU A 178 15.60 -17.38 2.93
C LEU A 178 16.78 -18.08 2.28
N TYR A 179 16.72 -19.41 2.16
CA TYR A 179 17.74 -20.18 1.47
C TYR A 179 17.85 -19.79 -0.02
N ALA A 180 16.73 -19.60 -0.69
CA ALA A 180 16.71 -19.11 -2.07
C ALA A 180 17.34 -17.72 -2.18
N LEU A 181 17.04 -16.82 -1.24
CA LEU A 181 17.60 -15.47 -1.20
C LEU A 181 19.12 -15.47 -0.94
N GLU A 182 19.62 -16.38 -0.11
CA GLU A 182 21.05 -16.57 0.17
C GLU A 182 21.84 -17.01 -1.08
N THR A 183 21.22 -17.68 -2.05
CA THR A 183 21.87 -18.02 -3.32
C THR A 183 22.07 -16.81 -4.22
N GLY A 184 21.42 -15.70 -3.94
CA GLY A 184 21.57 -14.39 -4.56
C GLY A 184 20.33 -13.95 -5.33
N LEU A 185 19.81 -12.78 -4.97
CA LEU A 185 18.78 -12.08 -5.72
C LEU A 185 19.39 -10.80 -6.30
N VAL A 186 19.33 -10.63 -7.61
CA VAL A 186 19.73 -9.40 -8.27
C VAL A 186 18.75 -8.26 -7.93
N PRO A 187 19.17 -6.98 -7.99
CA PRO A 187 18.26 -5.87 -7.80
C PRO A 187 17.03 -6.00 -8.71
N THR A 188 15.88 -6.17 -8.08
CA THR A 188 14.61 -6.51 -8.75
C THR A 188 13.49 -5.65 -8.18
N GLY A 189 12.50 -5.33 -9.00
CA GLY A 189 11.25 -4.73 -8.54
C GLY A 189 10.11 -5.74 -8.68
N GLY A 190 9.42 -6.02 -7.58
CA GLY A 190 8.21 -6.83 -7.55
C GLY A 190 6.96 -6.00 -7.78
N LEU A 191 5.93 -6.62 -8.33
CA LEU A 191 4.62 -6.00 -8.56
C LEU A 191 3.51 -7.04 -8.35
N GLY A 192 2.59 -6.74 -7.45
CA GLY A 192 1.33 -7.45 -7.29
C GLY A 192 0.15 -6.57 -7.73
N ILE A 193 -0.75 -7.12 -8.55
CA ILE A 193 -2.00 -6.45 -8.96
C ILE A 193 -3.17 -7.35 -8.62
N GLY A 194 -4.19 -6.78 -7.95
CA GLY A 194 -5.45 -7.47 -7.68
C GLY A 194 -6.32 -7.56 -8.93
N ILE A 195 -6.26 -8.69 -9.64
CA ILE A 195 -7.04 -8.88 -10.88
C ILE A 195 -8.54 -8.81 -10.60
N ASP A 196 -9.00 -9.39 -9.49
CA ASP A 196 -10.41 -9.31 -9.09
C ASP A 196 -10.84 -7.86 -8.81
N ARG A 197 -9.99 -7.08 -8.12
CA ARG A 197 -10.23 -5.66 -7.87
C ARG A 197 -10.27 -4.86 -9.17
N LEU A 198 -9.38 -5.16 -10.12
CA LEU A 198 -9.39 -4.55 -11.44
C LEU A 198 -10.68 -4.89 -12.20
N ALA A 199 -11.12 -6.15 -12.17
CA ALA A 199 -12.36 -6.58 -12.77
C ALA A 199 -13.59 -5.92 -12.12
N MET A 200 -13.61 -5.80 -10.78
CA MET A 200 -14.65 -5.06 -10.04
C MET A 200 -14.72 -3.60 -10.48
N LEU A 201 -13.56 -2.93 -10.60
CA LEU A 201 -13.49 -1.54 -11.07
C LEU A 201 -14.06 -1.41 -12.48
N MET A 202 -13.59 -2.25 -13.42
CA MET A 202 -14.00 -2.19 -14.82
C MET A 202 -15.49 -2.56 -15.02
N ALA A 203 -15.99 -3.55 -14.29
CA ALA A 203 -17.39 -3.99 -14.39
C ALA A 203 -18.36 -3.22 -13.48
N GLN A 204 -17.85 -2.28 -12.68
CA GLN A 204 -18.63 -1.50 -11.69
C GLN A 204 -19.46 -2.40 -10.76
N THR A 205 -18.86 -3.48 -10.27
CA THR A 205 -19.53 -4.49 -9.44
C THR A 205 -18.72 -4.83 -8.20
N GLN A 206 -19.33 -5.58 -7.29
CA GLN A 206 -18.66 -6.11 -6.09
C GLN A 206 -17.97 -7.45 -6.39
N ILE A 207 -17.13 -7.92 -5.46
CA ILE A 207 -16.37 -9.17 -5.60
C ILE A 207 -17.24 -10.37 -5.99
N ARG A 208 -18.45 -10.47 -5.45
CA ARG A 208 -19.41 -11.55 -5.80
C ARG A 208 -19.92 -11.49 -7.25
N GLY A 209 -19.76 -10.36 -7.92
CA GLY A 209 -20.16 -10.19 -9.32
C GLY A 209 -19.03 -10.54 -10.31
N VAL A 210 -17.80 -10.75 -9.84
CA VAL A 210 -16.65 -11.14 -10.67
C VAL A 210 -16.20 -12.58 -10.40
N LEU A 211 -16.49 -13.12 -9.21
CA LEU A 211 -16.25 -14.53 -8.88
C LEU A 211 -17.48 -15.33 -9.32
N SER A 212 -17.32 -16.17 -10.31
CA SER A 212 -18.35 -17.10 -10.81
C SER A 212 -18.33 -18.42 -10.03
#